data_5cbd7e5c330c4e355209ae704fd83aeb
#
_entry.id   5cbd7e5c330c4e355209ae704fd83aeb
#
_cell.length_a   1.000
_cell.length_b   1.000
_cell.length_c   1.000
_cell.angle_alpha   90.00
_cell.angle_beta   90.00
_cell.angle_gamma   90.00
#
_symmetry.space_group_name_H-M   'P 1'
#
loop_
_entity.id
_entity.type
_entity.pdbx_description
1 polymer ?
#
loop_
_entity_poly.entity_id
_entity_poly.type
_entity_poly.pdbx_seq_one_letter_code
_entity_poly.pdbx_strand_id
1 'polypeptide(L)'
;MKEDNKTYVDTSKVSIREINKAIAKDMIVTYHYSHAWTMCRYALGIFYKTDELDILGNDEQLIGVAVYGFPVGRSAVTSIIDGLGNDQCLELTRLFIHDGYGSNIESYALGQTFRWMREHAPNIKMLLSYSDPFQGHLGGIYRATNWLFQDTNKIQLMPNYGISLEGEDGTYIHSRTVFSKWGSHNLEHLKTEIGKDGYKEFWRRKEMSKLRYIQILPTNKGEKKKLMNSLKHPCETPPKDISDILPKSERYETYEPENMVNFW
;
A
#
# COMPACT_ATOMS: atom_id res chain seq x y z
N MET A 1 30.54 -10.17 16.36
CA MET A 1 29.12 -9.90 16.62
C MET A 1 29.00 -8.40 16.88
N LYS A 2 28.44 -7.62 15.95
CA LYS A 2 28.05 -6.23 16.22
C LYS A 2 26.72 -6.31 16.97
N GLU A 3 26.72 -5.97 18.25
CA GLU A 3 25.49 -5.65 18.95
C GLU A 3 24.92 -4.40 18.27
N ASP A 4 23.88 -4.60 17.47
CA ASP A 4 23.03 -3.50 17.02
C ASP A 4 22.31 -2.96 18.25
N ASN A 5 22.86 -1.91 18.84
CA ASN A 5 22.22 -1.13 19.89
C ASN A 5 21.00 -0.40 19.27
N LYS A 6 19.91 -1.16 19.00
CA LYS A 6 18.66 -0.58 18.55
C LYS A 6 18.03 0.22 19.69
N THR A 7 18.12 1.53 19.61
CA THR A 7 17.36 2.40 20.50
C THR A 7 15.90 2.37 20.08
N TYR A 8 15.02 1.90 20.98
CA TYR A 8 13.57 1.90 20.73
C TYR A 8 12.99 3.30 20.94
N VAL A 9 11.88 3.57 20.25
CA VAL A 9 11.14 4.83 20.43
C VAL A 9 10.67 4.99 21.88
N ASP A 10 10.83 6.21 22.43
CA ASP A 10 10.16 6.58 23.66
C ASP A 10 8.67 6.86 23.39
N THR A 11 7.84 5.87 23.70
CA THR A 11 6.41 5.91 23.42
C THR A 11 5.66 6.99 24.20
N SER A 12 6.21 7.47 25.32
CA SER A 12 5.60 8.55 26.12
C SER A 12 5.70 9.92 25.42
N LYS A 13 6.63 10.04 24.47
CA LYS A 13 6.87 11.26 23.69
C LYS A 13 6.06 11.30 22.39
N VAL A 14 5.34 10.21 22.02
CA VAL A 14 4.60 10.14 20.76
C VAL A 14 3.13 10.43 20.96
N SER A 15 2.60 11.39 20.21
CA SER A 15 1.17 11.71 20.18
C SER A 15 0.62 11.70 18.75
N ILE A 16 -0.68 11.38 18.61
CA ILE A 16 -1.39 11.33 17.32
C ILE A 16 -2.62 12.23 17.40
N ARG A 17 -2.78 13.09 16.40
CA ARG A 17 -4.00 13.91 16.24
C ARG A 17 -4.26 14.23 14.78
N GLU A 18 -5.50 14.54 14.48
CA GLU A 18 -5.89 15.01 13.14
C GLU A 18 -5.22 16.36 12.85
N ILE A 19 -4.73 16.51 11.61
CA ILE A 19 -4.06 17.71 11.12
C ILE A 19 -4.72 18.23 9.85
N ASN A 20 -4.40 19.46 9.48
CA ASN A 20 -4.84 20.01 8.21
C ASN A 20 -4.30 19.17 7.04
N LYS A 21 -5.19 18.84 6.11
CA LYS A 21 -4.84 18.05 4.91
C LYS A 21 -3.78 18.71 4.03
N ALA A 22 -3.69 20.04 4.05
CA ALA A 22 -2.65 20.75 3.29
C ALA A 22 -1.25 20.48 3.88
N ILE A 23 -1.11 20.43 5.20
CA ILE A 23 0.15 20.08 5.88
C ILE A 23 0.53 18.62 5.56
N ALA A 24 -0.45 17.71 5.66
CA ALA A 24 -0.22 16.31 5.31
C ALA A 24 0.18 16.13 3.85
N LYS A 25 -0.47 16.88 2.93
CA LYS A 25 -0.13 16.87 1.51
C LYS A 25 1.29 17.33 1.25
N ASP A 26 1.68 18.45 1.86
CA ASP A 26 3.03 18.99 1.72
C ASP A 26 4.08 17.97 2.16
N MET A 27 3.89 17.36 3.34
CA MET A 27 4.78 16.34 3.86
C MET A 27 4.89 15.11 2.94
N ILE A 28 3.77 14.60 2.41
CA ILE A 28 3.78 13.44 1.51
C ILE A 28 4.43 13.78 0.17
N VAL A 29 4.12 14.94 -0.42
CA VAL A 29 4.68 15.32 -1.73
C VAL A 29 6.18 15.60 -1.61
N THR A 30 6.64 16.13 -0.48
CA THR A 30 8.05 16.46 -0.27
C THR A 30 8.89 15.24 0.09
N TYR A 31 8.41 14.38 0.99
CA TYR A 31 9.27 13.38 1.64
C TYR A 31 8.90 11.93 1.36
N HIS A 32 7.63 11.61 1.04
CA HIS A 32 7.26 10.23 0.78
C HIS A 32 7.77 9.78 -0.61
N TYR A 33 8.29 8.56 -0.73
CA TYR A 33 8.89 8.01 -1.95
C TYR A 33 8.01 8.12 -3.22
N SER A 34 6.68 8.15 -3.05
CA SER A 34 5.77 8.29 -4.20
C SER A 34 5.59 9.72 -4.70
N HIS A 35 5.98 10.73 -3.91
CA HIS A 35 5.79 12.16 -4.18
C HIS A 35 4.39 12.53 -4.71
N ALA A 36 3.37 11.72 -4.40
CA ALA A 36 2.04 11.83 -4.95
C ALA A 36 0.96 11.87 -3.86
N TRP A 37 0.14 12.92 -3.92
CA TRP A 37 -1.03 13.01 -3.06
C TRP A 37 -2.12 12.04 -3.49
N THR A 38 -2.99 11.70 -2.55
CA THR A 38 -4.07 10.74 -2.74
C THR A 38 -5.37 11.24 -2.11
N MET A 39 -6.48 10.51 -2.33
CA MET A 39 -7.73 10.79 -1.62
C MET A 39 -7.51 10.70 -0.11
N CYS A 40 -7.96 11.70 0.62
CA CYS A 40 -7.80 11.81 2.05
C CYS A 40 -9.13 12.09 2.74
N ARG A 41 -9.57 11.18 3.61
CA ARG A 41 -10.67 11.40 4.56
C ARG A 41 -10.12 11.94 5.87
N TYR A 42 -9.11 11.27 6.44
CA TYR A 42 -8.41 11.67 7.65
C TYR A 42 -6.90 11.76 7.40
N ALA A 43 -6.30 12.84 7.87
CA ALA A 43 -4.86 13.02 7.92
C ALA A 43 -4.45 13.07 9.40
N LEU A 44 -3.74 12.04 9.86
CA LEU A 44 -3.29 11.93 11.24
C LEU A 44 -1.82 12.27 11.33
N GLY A 45 -1.51 13.40 11.94
CA GLY A 45 -0.15 13.83 12.26
C GLY A 45 0.43 13.00 13.41
N ILE A 46 1.68 12.64 13.26
CA ILE A 46 2.48 11.94 14.26
C ILE A 46 3.43 12.97 14.85
N PHE A 47 3.31 13.22 16.14
CA PHE A 47 4.10 14.22 16.84
C PHE A 47 5.03 13.55 17.84
N TYR A 48 6.20 14.14 18.01
CA TYR A 48 7.18 13.70 18.98
C TYR A 48 7.55 14.86 19.90
N LYS A 49 7.44 14.63 21.21
CA LYS A 49 7.80 15.61 22.21
C LYS A 49 9.32 15.72 22.28
N THR A 50 9.83 16.94 22.14
CA THR A 50 11.24 17.27 22.26
C THR A 50 11.54 17.82 23.66
N ASP A 51 12.79 17.75 24.09
CA ASP A 51 13.22 18.31 25.35
C ASP A 51 13.55 19.83 25.21
N GLU A 52 13.56 20.33 23.98
CA GLU A 52 13.81 21.74 23.64
C GLU A 52 12.56 22.35 23.00
N LEU A 53 12.31 23.61 23.35
CA LEU A 53 11.24 24.38 22.72
C LEU A 53 11.68 24.88 21.34
N ASP A 54 10.77 24.86 20.37
CA ASP A 54 10.99 25.53 19.10
C ASP A 54 10.93 27.08 19.25
N ILE A 55 11.16 27.78 18.13
CA ILE A 55 11.14 29.26 18.09
C ILE A 55 9.79 29.86 18.56
N LEU A 56 8.72 29.06 18.45
CA LEU A 56 7.35 29.43 18.81
C LEU A 56 6.98 28.96 20.24
N GLY A 57 7.92 28.32 20.96
CA GLY A 57 7.69 27.78 22.29
C GLY A 57 6.96 26.46 22.35
N ASN A 58 6.90 25.69 21.24
CA ASN A 58 6.33 24.37 21.23
C ASN A 58 7.36 23.31 21.60
N ASP A 59 6.96 22.32 22.38
CA ASP A 59 7.75 21.16 22.77
C ASP A 59 7.42 19.89 21.96
N GLU A 60 6.61 20.03 20.91
CA GLU A 60 6.22 18.93 20.01
C GLU A 60 6.57 19.25 18.56
N GLN A 61 7.19 18.28 17.88
CA GLN A 61 7.51 18.34 16.46
C GLN A 61 6.63 17.38 15.67
N LEU A 62 6.06 17.84 14.55
CA LEU A 62 5.40 16.96 13.58
C LEU A 62 6.47 16.15 12.81
N ILE A 63 6.54 14.86 13.09
CA ILE A 63 7.57 13.96 12.55
C ILE A 63 7.06 13.04 11.44
N GLY A 64 5.75 12.98 11.25
CA GLY A 64 5.18 12.09 10.25
C GLY A 64 3.69 12.25 10.08
N VAL A 65 3.14 11.52 9.13
CA VAL A 65 1.71 11.53 8.82
C VAL A 65 1.22 10.17 8.34
N ALA A 66 0.04 9.77 8.81
CA ALA A 66 -0.74 8.66 8.26
C ALA A 66 -1.99 9.21 7.55
N VAL A 67 -2.16 8.90 6.27
CA VAL A 67 -3.27 9.37 5.45
C VAL A 67 -4.23 8.23 5.16
N TYR A 68 -5.48 8.43 5.55
CA TYR A 68 -6.57 7.48 5.33
C TYR A 68 -7.59 8.05 4.36
N GLY A 69 -7.93 7.28 3.33
CA GLY A 69 -8.95 7.63 2.33
C GLY A 69 -9.96 6.50 2.13
N PHE A 70 -11.04 6.76 1.41
CA PHE A 70 -11.94 5.68 1.01
C PHE A 70 -11.26 4.81 -0.05
N PRO A 71 -11.44 3.47 0.01
CA PRO A 71 -10.90 2.58 -1.01
C PRO A 71 -11.41 2.92 -2.41
N VAL A 72 -10.54 2.84 -3.40
CA VAL A 72 -10.88 3.13 -4.79
C VAL A 72 -11.57 1.92 -5.40
N GLY A 73 -12.73 2.14 -6.01
CA GLY A 73 -13.51 1.10 -6.72
C GLY A 73 -14.80 0.71 -5.99
N ARG A 74 -15.85 0.51 -6.78
CA ARG A 74 -17.21 0.22 -6.26
C ARG A 74 -17.27 -1.07 -5.44
N SER A 75 -16.47 -2.07 -5.80
CA SER A 75 -16.43 -3.39 -5.15
C SER A 75 -15.23 -3.57 -4.23
N ALA A 76 -14.47 -2.51 -3.93
CA ALA A 76 -13.25 -2.64 -3.15
C ALA A 76 -13.48 -3.30 -1.78
N VAL A 77 -14.53 -2.88 -1.06
CA VAL A 77 -14.89 -3.43 0.25
C VAL A 77 -15.64 -4.75 0.10
N THR A 78 -16.66 -4.78 -0.77
CA THR A 78 -17.53 -5.96 -0.95
C THR A 78 -16.81 -7.16 -1.54
N SER A 79 -15.65 -6.99 -2.19
CA SER A 79 -14.79 -8.09 -2.62
C SER A 79 -13.99 -8.72 -1.47
N ILE A 80 -13.91 -8.06 -0.32
CA ILE A 80 -13.11 -8.48 0.84
C ILE A 80 -13.97 -9.08 1.92
N ILE A 81 -15.10 -8.45 2.22
CA ILE A 81 -15.94 -8.77 3.37
C ILE A 81 -17.42 -8.56 3.04
N ASP A 82 -18.27 -9.43 3.57
CA ASP A 82 -19.71 -9.28 3.50
C ASP A 82 -20.25 -8.41 4.64
N GLY A 83 -21.30 -7.64 4.33
CA GLY A 83 -22.04 -6.85 5.32
C GLY A 83 -21.39 -5.55 5.75
N LEU A 84 -20.29 -5.11 5.10
CA LEU A 84 -19.75 -3.76 5.25
C LEU A 84 -19.97 -2.92 4.00
N GLY A 85 -20.35 -1.65 4.21
CA GLY A 85 -20.38 -0.63 3.17
C GLY A 85 -19.02 0.03 2.94
N ASN A 86 -18.88 0.74 1.83
CA ASN A 86 -17.65 1.48 1.51
C ASN A 86 -17.36 2.59 2.53
N ASP A 87 -18.37 3.14 3.18
CA ASP A 87 -18.29 4.16 4.23
C ASP A 87 -17.80 3.61 5.59
N GLN A 88 -17.72 2.29 5.73
CA GLN A 88 -17.24 1.60 6.93
C GLN A 88 -15.80 1.08 6.80
N CYS A 89 -15.14 1.37 5.68
CA CYS A 89 -13.77 0.99 5.42
C CYS A 89 -12.95 2.19 4.98
N LEU A 90 -11.70 2.28 5.48
CA LEU A 90 -10.71 3.23 4.99
C LEU A 90 -9.46 2.49 4.53
N GLU A 91 -8.80 3.04 3.52
CA GLU A 91 -7.50 2.60 3.06
C GLU A 91 -6.41 3.48 3.68
N LEU A 92 -5.40 2.88 4.32
CA LEU A 92 -4.15 3.56 4.65
C LEU A 92 -3.39 3.77 3.35
N THR A 93 -3.52 4.93 2.75
CA THR A 93 -2.99 5.25 1.43
C THR A 93 -1.57 5.75 1.46
N ARG A 94 -1.17 6.39 2.57
CA ARG A 94 0.19 6.90 2.81
C ARG A 94 0.55 6.81 4.28
N LEU A 95 1.77 6.41 4.54
CA LEU A 95 2.42 6.51 5.84
C LEU A 95 3.83 7.02 5.61
N PHE A 96 4.17 8.09 6.27
CA PHE A 96 5.52 8.64 6.28
C PHE A 96 5.89 9.07 7.69
N ILE A 97 7.09 8.74 8.13
CA ILE A 97 7.68 9.21 9.38
C ILE A 97 9.16 9.49 9.10
N HIS A 98 9.66 10.61 9.57
CA HIS A 98 11.09 10.92 9.50
C HIS A 98 11.91 9.91 10.32
N ASP A 99 13.10 9.59 9.84
CA ASP A 99 14.06 8.76 10.55
C ASP A 99 14.60 9.45 11.80
N GLY A 100 15.20 8.68 12.70
CA GLY A 100 15.94 9.22 13.88
C GLY A 100 15.18 9.20 15.19
N TYR A 101 13.91 8.78 15.22
CA TYR A 101 13.09 8.75 16.44
C TYR A 101 13.04 7.40 17.15
N GLY A 102 13.93 6.49 16.76
CA GLY A 102 14.07 5.15 17.35
C GLY A 102 13.35 4.05 16.56
N SER A 103 13.78 2.83 16.83
CA SER A 103 13.18 1.63 16.22
C SER A 103 11.73 1.48 16.67
N ASN A 104 10.88 0.92 15.81
CA ASN A 104 9.44 0.67 16.02
C ASN A 104 8.56 1.93 16.07
N ILE A 105 9.05 3.12 15.75
CA ILE A 105 8.22 4.34 15.73
C ILE A 105 7.02 4.17 14.79
N GLU A 106 7.22 3.59 13.60
CA GLU A 106 6.17 3.40 12.60
C GLU A 106 5.09 2.45 13.11
N SER A 107 5.48 1.31 13.69
CA SER A 107 4.53 0.32 14.20
C SER A 107 3.78 0.83 15.42
N TYR A 108 4.44 1.57 16.30
CA TYR A 108 3.79 2.22 17.43
C TYR A 108 2.79 3.28 16.97
N ALA A 109 3.23 4.20 16.11
CA ALA A 109 2.38 5.26 15.57
C ALA A 109 1.16 4.69 14.85
N LEU A 110 1.36 3.65 14.01
CA LEU A 110 0.26 2.99 13.32
C LEU A 110 -0.74 2.36 14.31
N GLY A 111 -0.26 1.74 15.39
CA GLY A 111 -1.11 1.23 16.47
C GLY A 111 -1.93 2.33 17.17
N GLN A 112 -1.35 3.52 17.35
CA GLN A 112 -2.06 4.69 17.92
C GLN A 112 -3.12 5.24 16.96
N THR A 113 -2.89 5.19 15.62
CA THR A 113 -3.94 5.59 14.66
C THR A 113 -5.17 4.67 14.76
N PHE A 114 -5.01 3.37 15.05
CA PHE A 114 -6.14 2.47 15.27
C PHE A 114 -6.95 2.83 16.52
N ARG A 115 -6.27 3.30 17.58
CA ARG A 115 -6.94 3.81 18.79
C ARG A 115 -7.73 5.05 18.44
N TRP A 116 -7.09 6.01 17.77
CA TRP A 116 -7.73 7.24 17.30
C TRP A 116 -8.98 6.94 16.46
N MET A 117 -8.89 6.00 15.51
CA MET A 117 -10.03 5.59 14.66
C MET A 117 -11.21 5.05 15.48
N ARG A 118 -10.95 4.22 16.51
CA ARG A 118 -12.02 3.70 17.36
C ARG A 118 -12.73 4.80 18.16
N GLU A 119 -11.99 5.82 18.54
CA GLU A 119 -12.51 6.93 19.36
C GLU A 119 -13.24 7.99 18.50
N HIS A 120 -12.70 8.34 17.34
CA HIS A 120 -13.18 9.48 16.54
C HIS A 120 -13.93 9.08 15.27
N ALA A 121 -13.83 7.84 14.83
CA ALA A 121 -14.50 7.30 13.65
C ALA A 121 -15.09 5.90 13.91
N PRO A 122 -16.00 5.73 14.89
CA PRO A 122 -16.49 4.42 15.35
C PRO A 122 -17.32 3.67 14.30
N ASN A 123 -17.76 4.35 13.25
CA ASN A 123 -18.41 3.72 12.09
C ASN A 123 -17.40 2.94 11.22
N ILE A 124 -16.11 3.26 11.27
CA ILE A 124 -15.08 2.54 10.52
C ILE A 124 -14.81 1.21 11.23
N LYS A 125 -15.03 0.12 10.50
CA LYS A 125 -14.92 -1.26 11.02
C LYS A 125 -13.72 -2.00 10.45
N MET A 126 -13.18 -1.51 9.34
CA MET A 126 -12.06 -2.13 8.66
C MET A 126 -11.11 -1.08 8.09
N LEU A 127 -9.81 -1.32 8.24
CA LEU A 127 -8.78 -0.62 7.49
C LEU A 127 -8.20 -1.58 6.46
N LEU A 128 -7.85 -1.04 5.32
CA LEU A 128 -7.26 -1.73 4.18
C LEU A 128 -5.92 -1.08 3.86
N SER A 129 -4.96 -1.85 3.43
CA SER A 129 -3.73 -1.33 2.85
C SER A 129 -3.10 -2.35 1.90
N TYR A 130 -2.19 -1.88 1.07
CA TYR A 130 -1.50 -2.70 0.10
C TYR A 130 0.01 -2.47 0.18
N SER A 131 0.79 -3.54 0.08
CA SER A 131 2.22 -3.44 -0.17
C SER A 131 2.55 -3.89 -1.59
N ASP A 132 3.61 -3.32 -2.14
CA ASP A 132 4.04 -3.59 -3.50
C ASP A 132 5.32 -4.44 -3.49
N PRO A 133 5.22 -5.74 -3.79
CA PRO A 133 6.37 -6.62 -3.78
C PRO A 133 7.41 -6.26 -4.85
N PHE A 134 7.02 -5.60 -5.94
CA PHE A 134 7.99 -5.10 -6.94
C PHE A 134 8.87 -3.96 -6.42
N GLN A 135 8.39 -3.24 -5.42
CA GLN A 135 9.17 -2.22 -4.72
C GLN A 135 9.93 -2.79 -3.51
N GLY A 136 9.98 -4.12 -3.37
CA GLY A 136 10.59 -4.78 -2.21
C GLY A 136 9.75 -4.68 -0.93
N HIS A 137 8.52 -4.17 -1.01
CA HIS A 137 7.65 -3.99 0.14
C HIS A 137 6.77 -5.22 0.37
N LEU A 138 7.15 -6.05 1.33
CA LEU A 138 6.38 -7.24 1.74
C LEU A 138 5.47 -6.99 2.95
N GLY A 139 5.24 -5.74 3.32
CA GLY A 139 4.34 -5.38 4.41
C GLY A 139 4.88 -5.64 5.81
N GLY A 140 6.17 -5.44 6.04
CA GLY A 140 6.81 -5.62 7.35
C GLY A 140 6.10 -4.86 8.47
N ILE A 141 5.68 -3.61 8.22
CA ILE A 141 4.93 -2.79 9.19
C ILE A 141 3.55 -3.37 9.51
N TYR A 142 2.85 -3.93 8.52
CA TYR A 142 1.54 -4.54 8.73
C TYR A 142 1.66 -5.80 9.57
N ARG A 143 2.72 -6.60 9.33
CA ARG A 143 3.04 -7.75 10.19
C ARG A 143 3.34 -7.31 11.62
N ALA A 144 4.13 -6.26 11.82
CA ALA A 144 4.47 -5.72 13.13
C ALA A 144 3.26 -5.17 13.90
N THR A 145 2.19 -4.80 13.20
CA THR A 145 0.95 -4.26 13.77
C THR A 145 -0.25 -5.22 13.68
N ASN A 146 0.01 -6.51 13.46
CA ASN A 146 -0.98 -7.59 13.46
C ASN A 146 -2.13 -7.42 12.45
N TRP A 147 -1.83 -6.90 11.26
CA TRP A 147 -2.78 -6.93 10.16
C TRP A 147 -2.94 -8.36 9.64
N LEU A 148 -4.15 -8.65 9.20
CA LEU A 148 -4.46 -9.87 8.48
C LEU A 148 -3.92 -9.76 7.05
N PHE A 149 -3.28 -10.80 6.57
CA PHE A 149 -2.72 -10.86 5.23
C PHE A 149 -3.57 -11.72 4.31
N GLN A 150 -3.81 -11.26 3.10
CA GLN A 150 -4.40 -12.03 2.02
C GLN A 150 -3.51 -11.94 0.77
N ASP A 151 -3.08 -13.11 0.28
CA ASP A 151 -2.29 -13.19 -0.94
C ASP A 151 -3.17 -12.97 -2.18
N THR A 152 -3.16 -11.74 -2.66
CA THR A 152 -3.95 -11.35 -3.83
C THR A 152 -3.51 -12.02 -5.12
N ASN A 153 -2.28 -12.53 -5.20
CA ASN A 153 -1.83 -13.30 -6.36
C ASN A 153 -2.53 -14.65 -6.47
N LYS A 154 -2.97 -15.23 -5.34
CA LYS A 154 -3.80 -16.44 -5.30
C LYS A 154 -5.28 -16.17 -5.57
N ILE A 155 -5.73 -14.95 -5.34
CA ILE A 155 -7.13 -14.54 -5.47
C ILE A 155 -7.43 -13.99 -6.86
N GLN A 156 -6.44 -13.37 -7.51
CA GLN A 156 -6.61 -12.70 -8.79
C GLN A 156 -6.67 -13.73 -9.93
N LEU A 157 -7.79 -13.73 -10.66
CA LEU A 157 -8.04 -14.70 -11.74
C LEU A 157 -7.29 -14.40 -13.03
N MET A 158 -6.93 -13.12 -13.28
CA MET A 158 -6.31 -12.67 -14.52
C MET A 158 -4.99 -11.94 -14.19
N PRO A 159 -3.88 -12.39 -14.77
CA PRO A 159 -2.61 -11.69 -14.59
C PRO A 159 -2.63 -10.34 -15.35
N ASN A 160 -2.07 -9.33 -14.75
CA ASN A 160 -1.77 -8.07 -15.43
C ASN A 160 -0.34 -8.11 -15.97
N TYR A 161 -0.09 -7.35 -17.02
CA TYR A 161 1.23 -7.26 -17.65
C TYR A 161 1.65 -5.81 -17.80
N GLY A 162 2.86 -5.50 -17.34
CA GLY A 162 3.56 -4.27 -17.68
C GLY A 162 4.24 -4.40 -19.04
N ILE A 163 4.43 -3.27 -19.71
CA ILE A 163 5.07 -3.20 -21.04
C ILE A 163 6.26 -2.29 -20.97
N SER A 164 7.41 -2.74 -21.49
CA SER A 164 8.57 -1.91 -21.80
C SER A 164 8.71 -1.73 -23.31
N LEU A 165 8.99 -0.51 -23.73
CA LEU A 165 9.29 -0.12 -25.12
C LEU A 165 10.79 0.10 -25.35
N GLU A 166 11.60 -0.04 -24.29
CA GLU A 166 13.03 0.29 -24.26
C GLU A 166 13.94 -0.94 -24.09
N GLY A 167 13.36 -2.14 -24.07
CA GLY A 167 14.09 -3.38 -23.85
C GLY A 167 13.62 -4.13 -22.61
N GLU A 168 14.16 -5.33 -22.40
CA GLU A 168 13.85 -6.19 -21.27
C GLU A 168 14.18 -5.51 -19.94
N ASP A 169 15.32 -4.85 -19.85
CA ASP A 169 15.78 -4.11 -18.67
C ASP A 169 15.26 -2.67 -18.59
N GLY A 170 14.40 -2.27 -19.53
CA GLY A 170 13.84 -0.94 -19.59
C GLY A 170 12.75 -0.67 -18.56
N THR A 171 12.26 0.55 -18.53
CA THR A 171 11.15 0.96 -17.65
C THR A 171 9.84 0.33 -18.09
N TYR A 172 9.18 -0.41 -17.20
CA TYR A 172 7.90 -1.04 -17.48
C TYR A 172 6.74 -0.09 -17.16
N ILE A 173 5.94 0.20 -18.18
CA ILE A 173 4.67 0.90 -18.07
C ILE A 173 3.70 0.00 -17.31
N HIS A 174 3.14 0.49 -16.22
CA HIS A 174 2.20 -0.26 -15.38
C HIS A 174 0.92 -0.63 -16.15
N SER A 175 0.35 -1.80 -15.91
CA SER A 175 -0.82 -2.35 -16.61
C SER A 175 -2.02 -1.39 -16.69
N ARG A 176 -2.31 -0.61 -15.64
CA ARG A 176 -3.37 0.41 -15.72
C ARG A 176 -3.09 1.48 -16.78
N THR A 177 -1.84 1.90 -16.91
CA THR A 177 -1.41 2.86 -17.94
C THR A 177 -1.45 2.21 -19.32
N VAL A 178 -1.08 0.93 -19.43
CA VAL A 178 -1.22 0.14 -20.66
C VAL A 178 -2.66 0.17 -21.16
N PHE A 179 -3.63 -0.14 -20.27
CA PHE A 179 -5.05 -0.07 -20.62
C PHE A 179 -5.50 1.34 -21.00
N SER A 180 -5.08 2.36 -20.23
CA SER A 180 -5.44 3.75 -20.53
C SER A 180 -4.87 4.25 -21.85
N LYS A 181 -3.67 3.78 -22.22
CA LYS A 181 -2.98 4.22 -23.44
C LYS A 181 -3.47 3.49 -24.69
N TRP A 182 -3.67 2.16 -24.59
CA TRP A 182 -3.96 1.31 -25.76
C TRP A 182 -5.31 0.60 -25.68
N GLY A 183 -6.12 0.86 -24.65
CA GLY A 183 -7.51 0.39 -24.55
C GLY A 183 -7.70 -1.10 -24.22
N SER A 184 -6.63 -1.89 -24.14
CA SER A 184 -6.72 -3.35 -23.92
C SER A 184 -5.45 -3.92 -23.30
N HIS A 185 -5.58 -5.13 -22.70
CA HIS A 185 -4.45 -5.99 -22.33
C HIS A 185 -4.29 -7.18 -23.27
N ASN A 186 -5.15 -7.29 -24.30
CA ASN A 186 -5.06 -8.36 -25.29
C ASN A 186 -3.80 -8.18 -26.13
N LEU A 187 -3.01 -9.25 -26.27
CA LEU A 187 -1.71 -9.20 -26.92
C LEU A 187 -1.79 -8.77 -28.39
N GLU A 188 -2.71 -9.34 -29.17
CA GLU A 188 -2.83 -9.00 -30.59
C GLU A 188 -3.29 -7.54 -30.80
N HIS A 189 -4.17 -7.07 -29.93
CA HIS A 189 -4.56 -5.68 -29.93
C HIS A 189 -3.37 -4.76 -29.59
N LEU A 190 -2.57 -5.10 -28.58
CA LEU A 190 -1.39 -4.35 -28.20
C LEU A 190 -0.33 -4.31 -29.30
N LYS A 191 -0.08 -5.43 -29.99
CA LYS A 191 0.82 -5.48 -31.15
C LYS A 191 0.40 -4.46 -32.21
N THR A 192 -0.88 -4.39 -32.50
CA THR A 192 -1.42 -3.46 -33.50
C THR A 192 -1.27 -2.00 -33.05
N GLU A 193 -1.68 -1.67 -31.83
CA GLU A 193 -1.68 -0.29 -31.35
C GLU A 193 -0.26 0.25 -31.10
N ILE A 194 0.60 -0.57 -30.50
CA ILE A 194 2.01 -0.22 -30.28
C ILE A 194 2.75 -0.05 -31.62
N GLY A 195 2.39 -0.86 -32.64
CA GLY A 195 2.91 -0.71 -34.00
C GLY A 195 2.49 0.58 -34.67
N LYS A 196 1.27 1.03 -34.50
CA LYS A 196 0.81 2.34 -34.98
C LYS A 196 1.59 3.48 -34.33
N ASP A 197 2.05 3.31 -33.08
CA ASP A 197 2.92 4.27 -32.38
C ASP A 197 4.38 4.24 -32.92
N GLY A 198 4.71 3.35 -33.89
CA GLY A 198 6.02 3.26 -34.54
C GLY A 198 7.03 2.35 -33.86
N TYR A 199 6.66 1.63 -32.82
CA TYR A 199 7.54 0.66 -32.17
C TYR A 199 7.54 -0.67 -32.93
N LYS A 200 8.72 -1.25 -33.12
CA LYS A 200 8.90 -2.54 -33.84
C LYS A 200 8.85 -3.74 -32.90
N GLU A 201 9.10 -3.52 -31.62
CA GLU A 201 9.12 -4.55 -30.59
C GLU A 201 8.74 -3.97 -29.24
N PHE A 202 8.29 -4.80 -28.33
CA PHE A 202 8.04 -4.46 -26.94
C PHE A 202 8.18 -5.70 -26.06
N TRP A 203 8.44 -5.47 -24.77
CA TRP A 203 8.62 -6.52 -23.78
C TRP A 203 7.43 -6.54 -22.83
N ARG A 204 6.99 -7.71 -22.45
CA ARG A 204 5.93 -7.90 -21.46
C ARG A 204 6.50 -8.57 -20.22
N ARG A 205 6.12 -8.06 -19.06
CA ARG A 205 6.41 -8.68 -17.78
C ARG A 205 5.13 -8.83 -16.98
N LYS A 206 4.90 -10.04 -16.47
CA LYS A 206 3.78 -10.30 -15.57
C LYS A 206 3.93 -9.46 -14.31
N GLU A 207 2.91 -8.69 -13.97
CA GLU A 207 2.87 -7.93 -12.74
C GLU A 207 2.32 -8.80 -11.61
N MET A 208 2.99 -8.77 -10.48
CA MET A 208 2.44 -9.31 -9.25
C MET A 208 1.36 -8.36 -8.72
N SER A 209 0.27 -8.91 -8.21
CA SER A 209 -0.72 -8.13 -7.49
C SER A 209 -0.11 -7.56 -6.21
N LYS A 210 -0.53 -6.35 -5.86
CA LYS A 210 -0.19 -5.78 -4.55
C LYS A 210 -0.77 -6.65 -3.45
N LEU A 211 0.03 -6.95 -2.45
CA LEU A 211 -0.35 -7.76 -1.31
C LEU A 211 -1.33 -7.00 -0.42
N ARG A 212 -2.45 -7.64 -0.08
CA ARG A 212 -3.53 -7.00 0.67
C ARG A 212 -3.41 -7.26 2.17
N TYR A 213 -3.51 -6.19 2.93
CA TYR A 213 -3.50 -6.20 4.39
C TYR A 213 -4.79 -5.59 4.93
N ILE A 214 -5.37 -6.23 5.94
CA ILE A 214 -6.65 -5.87 6.53
C ILE A 214 -6.49 -5.73 8.03
N GLN A 215 -6.95 -4.61 8.59
CA GLN A 215 -7.05 -4.41 10.03
C GLN A 215 -8.52 -4.25 10.42
N ILE A 216 -9.02 -5.17 11.24
CA ILE A 216 -10.38 -5.11 11.78
C ILE A 216 -10.39 -4.19 13.00
N LEU A 217 -11.35 -3.26 13.03
CA LEU A 217 -11.56 -2.32 14.14
C LEU A 217 -12.86 -2.62 14.90
N PRO A 218 -12.96 -3.74 15.61
CA PRO A 218 -14.16 -4.10 16.33
C PRO A 218 -14.28 -3.29 17.63
N THR A 219 -15.51 -3.07 18.09
CA THR A 219 -15.82 -2.48 19.40
C THR A 219 -15.78 -3.51 20.53
N ASN A 220 -16.02 -4.79 20.20
CA ASN A 220 -16.02 -5.88 21.16
C ASN A 220 -15.66 -7.23 20.51
N LYS A 221 -15.48 -8.27 21.34
CA LYS A 221 -15.08 -9.61 20.90
C LYS A 221 -16.11 -10.27 19.96
N GLY A 222 -17.41 -10.02 20.19
CA GLY A 222 -18.50 -10.56 19.37
C GLY A 222 -18.46 -9.97 17.95
N GLU A 223 -18.33 -8.65 17.84
CA GLU A 223 -18.17 -7.97 16.56
C GLU A 223 -16.90 -8.42 15.83
N LYS A 224 -15.79 -8.59 16.56
CA LYS A 224 -14.56 -9.15 15.98
C LYS A 224 -14.81 -10.51 15.32
N LYS A 225 -15.46 -11.43 16.03
CA LYS A 225 -15.77 -12.76 15.50
C LYS A 225 -16.68 -12.68 14.26
N LYS A 226 -17.71 -11.82 14.31
CA LYS A 226 -18.61 -11.60 13.18
C LYS A 226 -17.85 -11.10 11.95
N LEU A 227 -17.06 -10.04 12.09
CA LEU A 227 -16.28 -9.46 10.99
C LEU A 227 -15.28 -10.47 10.43
N MET A 228 -14.56 -11.22 11.26
CA MET A 228 -13.65 -12.26 10.83
C MET A 228 -14.33 -13.36 10.00
N ASN A 229 -15.51 -13.80 10.43
CA ASN A 229 -16.28 -14.82 9.72
C ASN A 229 -16.91 -14.32 8.41
N SER A 230 -17.03 -13.02 8.23
CA SER A 230 -17.56 -12.38 7.01
C SER A 230 -16.50 -12.13 5.96
N LEU A 231 -15.22 -12.40 6.23
CA LEU A 231 -14.15 -12.29 5.22
C LEU A 231 -14.35 -13.34 4.12
N LYS A 232 -14.26 -12.88 2.87
CA LYS A 232 -14.50 -13.73 1.68
C LYS A 232 -13.32 -14.61 1.29
N HIS A 233 -12.14 -14.25 1.73
CA HIS A 233 -10.92 -14.96 1.38
C HIS A 233 -10.14 -15.33 2.64
N PRO A 234 -9.41 -16.44 2.63
CA PRO A 234 -8.58 -16.87 3.74
C PRO A 234 -7.49 -15.84 4.05
N CYS A 235 -7.14 -15.74 5.33
CA CYS A 235 -5.99 -14.99 5.79
C CYS A 235 -4.83 -15.95 6.03
N GLU A 236 -3.66 -15.57 5.57
CA GLU A 236 -2.44 -16.37 5.63
C GLU A 236 -1.39 -15.71 6.52
N THR A 237 -0.30 -16.41 6.75
CA THR A 237 0.88 -15.81 7.41
C THR A 237 1.50 -14.78 6.47
N PRO A 238 1.73 -13.54 6.92
CA PRO A 238 2.40 -12.53 6.09
C PRO A 238 3.78 -12.98 5.61
N PRO A 239 4.14 -12.72 4.36
CA PRO A 239 5.42 -13.15 3.80
C PRO A 239 6.59 -12.45 4.47
N LYS A 240 7.71 -13.14 4.55
CA LYS A 240 9.00 -12.60 4.98
C LYS A 240 9.94 -12.36 3.80
N ASP A 241 9.79 -13.19 2.79
CA ASP A 241 10.54 -13.12 1.54
C ASP A 241 9.57 -13.22 0.35
N ILE A 242 9.98 -12.72 -0.81
CA ILE A 242 9.17 -12.81 -2.02
C ILE A 242 8.90 -14.27 -2.43
N SER A 243 9.78 -15.20 -2.05
CA SER A 243 9.60 -16.64 -2.26
C SER A 243 8.43 -17.24 -1.51
N ASP A 244 7.99 -16.58 -0.43
CA ASP A 244 6.82 -17.02 0.34
C ASP A 244 5.49 -16.78 -0.42
N ILE A 245 5.52 -15.93 -1.45
CA ILE A 245 4.32 -15.49 -2.17
C ILE A 245 4.13 -16.31 -3.44
N LEU A 246 5.17 -16.42 -4.25
CA LEU A 246 5.12 -17.11 -5.55
C LEU A 246 6.28 -18.09 -5.68
N PRO A 247 6.08 -19.22 -6.36
CA PRO A 247 7.15 -20.11 -6.79
C PRO A 247 8.22 -19.32 -7.54
N LYS A 248 9.49 -19.71 -7.36
CA LYS A 248 10.64 -18.99 -7.93
C LYS A 248 10.56 -18.90 -9.46
N SER A 249 9.98 -19.91 -10.12
CA SER A 249 9.75 -19.99 -11.56
C SER A 249 8.69 -19.01 -12.08
N GLU A 250 7.75 -18.57 -11.24
CA GLU A 250 6.68 -17.66 -11.65
C GLU A 250 7.03 -16.18 -11.49
N ARG A 251 8.15 -15.88 -10.80
CA ARG A 251 8.55 -14.50 -10.48
C ARG A 251 9.14 -13.74 -11.66
N TYR A 252 9.74 -14.45 -12.58
CA TYR A 252 10.56 -13.91 -13.66
C TYR A 252 10.16 -14.45 -15.02
N GLU A 253 8.85 -14.63 -15.27
CA GLU A 253 8.39 -14.80 -16.64
C GLU A 253 8.62 -13.49 -17.39
N THR A 254 9.82 -13.35 -17.96
CA THR A 254 10.10 -12.43 -19.03
C THR A 254 9.61 -13.10 -20.30
N TYR A 255 8.62 -12.50 -20.92
CA TYR A 255 8.24 -12.91 -22.27
C TYR A 255 9.33 -12.43 -23.23
N GLU A 256 9.76 -13.34 -24.15
CA GLU A 256 10.60 -12.93 -25.25
C GLU A 256 9.96 -11.77 -26.01
N PRO A 257 10.77 -10.86 -26.57
CA PRO A 257 10.25 -9.76 -27.37
C PRO A 257 9.37 -10.33 -28.47
N GLU A 258 8.11 -9.91 -28.47
CA GLU A 258 7.19 -10.32 -29.52
C GLU A 258 7.51 -9.46 -30.74
N ASN A 259 8.20 -10.05 -31.73
CA ASN A 259 8.44 -9.41 -33.01
C ASN A 259 7.10 -9.03 -33.61
N MET A 260 6.90 -7.74 -33.80
CA MET A 260 5.76 -7.28 -34.57
C MET A 260 5.95 -7.74 -36.01
N VAL A 261 5.03 -8.57 -36.47
CA VAL A 261 4.98 -8.92 -37.89
C VAL A 261 4.82 -7.60 -38.66
N ASN A 262 5.78 -7.32 -39.55
CA ASN A 262 5.71 -6.16 -40.42
C ASN A 262 4.39 -6.26 -41.21
N PHE A 263 3.42 -5.42 -40.89
CA PHE A 263 2.31 -5.13 -41.77
C PHE A 263 2.81 -4.11 -42.81
N TRP A 264 3.28 -4.62 -43.94
CA TRP A 264 3.40 -3.88 -45.20
C TRP A 264 2.25 -4.28 -46.11
#